data_cb5942b0554c614ead3072046aa0e2ee
#
_entry.id   cb5942b0554c614ead3072046aa0e2ee
#
_cell.length_a   1.000
_cell.length_b   1.000
_cell.length_c   1.000
_cell.angle_alpha   90.00
_cell.angle_beta   90.00
_cell.angle_gamma   90.00
#
_symmetry.space_group_name_H-M   'P 1'
#
loop_
_entity.id
_entity.type
_entity.pdbx_description
1 polymer ?
#
loop_
_entity_poly.entity_id
_entity_poly.type
_entity_poly.pdbx_seq_one_letter_code
_entity_poly.pdbx_strand_id
1 'polypeptide(L)'
;LQLTLSVSLHAPVDEVRSSIMPVNRRWPVQELLDACRRYFEKTGRRISFEYAMIRDVNDTPEMAKQLIRRLRGIAAHVNLIPLNHVEERAFRPSTPEHLKAFIRILEQAGVNVTVRRKLGSDVDASCGQLRKKVADHRA
;
A
#
# COMPACT_ATOMS: atom_id res chain seq x y z
N LEU A 1 -18.40 13.13 12.87
CA LEU A 1 -17.01 12.76 12.57
C LEU A 1 -16.97 11.61 11.59
N GLN A 2 -16.57 11.92 10.38
CA GLN A 2 -16.37 10.88 9.38
C GLN A 2 -14.95 10.37 9.48
N LEU A 3 -14.81 9.16 10.02
CA LEU A 3 -13.52 8.50 10.08
C LEU A 3 -13.34 7.66 8.83
N THR A 4 -12.24 7.87 8.14
CA THR A 4 -11.87 7.04 7.01
C THR A 4 -10.99 5.92 7.51
N LEU A 5 -11.39 4.68 7.24
CA LEU A 5 -10.57 3.52 7.58
C LEU A 5 -9.41 3.43 6.58
N SER A 6 -8.21 3.38 7.11
CA SER A 6 -7.00 3.25 6.31
C SER A 6 -6.30 1.95 6.67
N VAL A 7 -6.00 1.15 5.67
CA VAL A 7 -5.42 -0.19 5.86
C VAL A 7 -4.07 -0.25 5.16
N SER A 8 -3.04 -0.62 5.89
CA SER A 8 -1.71 -0.85 5.32
C SER A 8 -1.68 -2.24 4.69
N LEU A 9 -1.84 -2.29 3.38
CA LEU A 9 -1.93 -3.54 2.65
C LEU A 9 -0.57 -3.98 2.09
N HIS A 10 0.02 -3.18 1.25
CA HIS A 10 1.35 -3.33 0.65
C HIS A 10 1.56 -4.53 -0.26
N ALA A 11 0.67 -5.50 -0.27
CA ALA A 11 0.72 -6.60 -1.24
C ALA A 11 -0.60 -7.36 -1.26
N PRO A 12 -1.01 -7.89 -2.42
CA PRO A 12 -2.25 -8.65 -2.54
C PRO A 12 -2.10 -10.14 -2.26
N VAL A 13 -0.87 -10.63 -2.04
CA VAL A 13 -0.59 -12.05 -1.81
C VAL A 13 0.20 -12.24 -0.52
N ASP A 14 -0.09 -13.33 0.19
CA ASP A 14 0.47 -13.58 1.52
C ASP A 14 1.99 -13.68 1.53
N GLU A 15 2.55 -14.38 0.56
CA GLU A 15 3.99 -14.61 0.48
C GLU A 15 4.75 -13.28 0.42
N VAL A 16 4.30 -12.38 -0.43
CA VAL A 16 4.92 -11.06 -0.58
C VAL A 16 4.62 -10.20 0.64
N ARG A 17 3.37 -10.19 1.10
CA ARG A 17 2.99 -9.37 2.24
C ARG A 17 3.73 -9.77 3.50
N SER A 18 3.92 -11.08 3.72
CA SER A 18 4.66 -11.56 4.89
C SER A 18 6.13 -11.11 4.86
N SER A 19 6.72 -10.98 3.68
CA SER A 19 8.09 -10.49 3.56
C SER A 19 8.22 -9.01 3.89
N ILE A 20 7.13 -8.24 3.75
CA ILE A 20 7.10 -6.80 4.04
C ILE A 20 6.59 -6.55 5.46
N MET A 21 5.55 -7.27 5.86
CA MET A 21 4.82 -7.09 7.11
C MET A 21 4.65 -8.43 7.81
N PRO A 22 5.47 -8.72 8.82
CA PRO A 22 5.36 -10.01 9.55
C PRO A 22 3.98 -10.28 10.16
N VAL A 23 3.21 -9.22 10.46
CA VAL A 23 1.86 -9.35 11.00
C VAL A 23 0.94 -10.13 10.06
N ASN A 24 1.27 -10.24 8.77
CA ASN A 24 0.48 -11.01 7.82
C ASN A 24 0.42 -12.49 8.17
N ARG A 25 1.40 -13.01 8.89
CA ARG A 25 1.40 -14.41 9.31
C ARG A 25 0.26 -14.71 10.26
N ARG A 26 -0.13 -13.72 11.08
CA ARG A 26 -1.24 -13.83 12.00
C ARG A 26 -2.57 -13.46 11.34
N TRP A 27 -2.54 -12.46 10.46
CA TRP A 27 -3.72 -11.93 9.78
C TRP A 27 -3.49 -11.93 8.27
N PRO A 28 -3.68 -13.10 7.61
CA PRO A 28 -3.46 -13.20 6.17
C PRO A 28 -4.33 -12.27 5.35
N VAL A 29 -3.92 -12.03 4.12
CA VAL A 29 -4.61 -11.11 3.22
C VAL A 29 -6.10 -11.40 3.12
N GLN A 30 -6.48 -12.67 2.97
CA GLN A 30 -7.89 -13.04 2.83
C GLN A 30 -8.72 -12.64 4.06
N GLU A 31 -8.19 -12.91 5.26
CA GLU A 31 -8.88 -12.53 6.50
C GLU A 31 -9.00 -11.02 6.65
N LEU A 32 -7.92 -10.31 6.32
CA LEU A 32 -7.92 -8.85 6.35
C LEU A 32 -8.99 -8.28 5.41
N LEU A 33 -9.03 -8.76 4.18
CA LEU A 33 -9.99 -8.26 3.20
C LEU A 33 -11.42 -8.69 3.49
N ASP A 34 -11.61 -9.85 4.09
CA ASP A 34 -12.95 -10.25 4.57
C ASP A 34 -13.45 -9.31 5.66
N ALA A 35 -12.56 -8.90 6.57
CA ALA A 35 -12.91 -7.90 7.59
C ALA A 35 -13.23 -6.55 6.94
N CYS A 36 -12.50 -6.16 5.91
CA CYS A 36 -12.77 -4.93 5.16
C CYS A 36 -14.13 -4.98 4.47
N ARG A 37 -14.49 -6.12 3.89
CA ARG A 37 -15.81 -6.30 3.27
C ARG A 37 -16.93 -6.17 4.28
N ARG A 38 -16.78 -6.79 5.46
CA ARG A 38 -17.76 -6.66 6.53
C ARG A 38 -17.93 -5.21 6.98
N TYR A 39 -16.81 -4.48 7.09
CA TYR A 39 -16.84 -3.06 7.42
C TYR A 39 -17.60 -2.27 6.35
N PHE A 40 -17.29 -2.51 5.09
CA PHE A 40 -17.95 -1.81 3.99
C PHE A 40 -19.44 -2.13 3.94
N GLU A 41 -19.81 -3.39 4.12
CA GLU A 41 -21.21 -3.80 4.11
C GLU A 41 -22.01 -3.14 5.25
N LYS A 42 -21.40 -2.99 6.41
CA LYS A 42 -22.05 -2.36 7.55
C LYS A 42 -22.15 -0.84 7.46
N THR A 43 -21.14 -0.20 6.92
CA THR A 43 -21.02 1.26 6.99
C THR A 43 -21.28 1.95 5.65
N GLY A 44 -21.12 1.23 4.54
CA GLY A 44 -21.14 1.83 3.20
C GLY A 44 -19.97 2.76 2.94
N ARG A 45 -18.99 2.82 3.84
CA ARG A 45 -17.89 3.76 3.74
C ARG A 45 -16.72 3.20 2.94
N ARG A 46 -16.12 4.06 2.13
CA ARG A 46 -14.93 3.73 1.36
C ARG A 46 -13.75 3.44 2.29
N ILE A 47 -12.91 2.49 1.89
CA ILE A 47 -11.70 2.13 2.62
C ILE A 47 -10.50 2.56 1.81
N SER A 48 -9.53 3.18 2.46
CA SER A 48 -8.27 3.56 1.84
C SER A 48 -7.23 2.49 2.12
N PHE A 49 -6.57 2.01 1.07
CA PHE A 49 -5.51 1.00 1.18
C PHE A 49 -4.17 1.65 0.88
N GLU A 50 -3.29 1.66 1.86
CA GLU A 50 -1.93 2.16 1.70
C GLU A 50 -1.07 1.07 1.05
N TYR A 51 -0.29 1.45 0.05
CA TYR A 51 0.50 0.50 -0.73
C TYR A 51 1.86 1.13 -1.07
N ALA A 52 2.89 0.71 -0.35
CA ALA A 52 4.25 1.18 -0.61
C ALA A 52 4.78 0.49 -1.87
N MET A 53 5.28 1.26 -2.83
CA MET A 53 5.76 0.73 -4.10
C MET A 53 7.22 0.29 -3.98
N ILE A 54 7.46 -1.00 -4.01
CA ILE A 54 8.78 -1.60 -3.80
C ILE A 54 9.21 -2.29 -5.09
N ARG A 55 10.37 -1.88 -5.62
CA ARG A 55 10.89 -2.39 -6.89
C ARG A 55 11.05 -3.91 -6.85
N ASP A 56 10.50 -4.57 -7.87
CA ASP A 56 10.59 -6.02 -8.09
C ASP A 56 10.00 -6.88 -6.97
N VAL A 57 9.29 -6.29 -6.04
CA VAL A 57 8.63 -6.99 -4.93
C VAL A 57 7.12 -6.99 -5.11
N ASN A 58 6.51 -5.80 -5.15
CA ASN A 58 5.06 -5.66 -5.23
C ASN A 58 4.58 -4.73 -6.35
N ASP A 59 5.49 -4.28 -7.21
CA ASP A 59 5.22 -3.24 -8.22
C ASP A 59 5.03 -3.80 -9.64
N THR A 60 4.91 -5.11 -9.78
CA THR A 60 4.76 -5.74 -11.09
C THR A 60 3.33 -5.65 -11.61
N PRO A 61 3.11 -5.75 -12.94
CA PRO A 61 1.76 -5.81 -13.49
C PRO A 61 0.92 -6.94 -12.91
N GLU A 62 1.54 -8.08 -12.61
CA GLU A 62 0.85 -9.21 -11.99
C GLU A 62 0.32 -8.85 -10.60
N MET A 63 1.11 -8.13 -9.82
CA MET A 63 0.68 -7.65 -8.50
C MET A 63 -0.51 -6.70 -8.62
N ALA A 64 -0.48 -5.79 -9.61
CA ALA A 64 -1.60 -4.88 -9.85
C ALA A 64 -2.88 -5.66 -10.18
N LYS A 65 -2.79 -6.67 -11.01
CA LYS A 65 -3.96 -7.49 -11.39
C LYS A 65 -4.51 -8.26 -10.19
N GLN A 66 -3.64 -8.81 -9.36
CA GLN A 66 -4.07 -9.51 -8.16
C GLN A 66 -4.69 -8.55 -7.14
N LEU A 67 -4.15 -7.35 -7.01
CA LEU A 67 -4.73 -6.32 -6.17
C LEU A 67 -6.16 -6.00 -6.61
N ILE A 68 -6.39 -5.85 -7.91
CA ILE A 68 -7.73 -5.60 -8.46
C ILE A 68 -8.69 -6.71 -8.05
N ARG A 69 -8.28 -7.96 -8.18
CA ARG A 69 -9.12 -9.10 -7.80
C ARG A 69 -9.47 -9.08 -6.32
N ARG A 70 -8.50 -8.76 -5.48
CA ARG A 70 -8.70 -8.71 -4.02
C ARG A 70 -9.66 -7.61 -3.58
N LEU A 71 -9.67 -6.49 -4.30
CA LEU A 71 -10.50 -5.33 -3.92
C LEU A 71 -11.91 -5.33 -4.51
N ARG A 72 -12.27 -6.36 -5.27
CA ARG A 72 -13.62 -6.45 -5.85
C ARG A 72 -14.68 -6.46 -4.75
N GLY A 73 -15.75 -5.69 -4.98
CA GLY A 73 -16.85 -5.59 -4.04
C GLY A 73 -16.63 -4.66 -2.87
N ILE A 74 -15.48 -4.01 -2.80
CA ILE A 74 -15.17 -3.01 -1.77
C ILE A 74 -15.04 -1.65 -2.47
N ALA A 75 -15.66 -0.61 -1.90
CA ALA A 75 -15.40 0.75 -2.37
C ALA A 75 -14.01 1.14 -1.88
N ALA A 76 -13.01 0.83 -2.69
CA ALA A 76 -11.61 0.96 -2.32
C ALA A 76 -10.97 2.17 -2.97
N HIS A 77 -10.06 2.79 -2.24
CA HIS A 77 -9.15 3.81 -2.72
C HIS A 77 -7.74 3.30 -2.44
N VAL A 78 -6.88 3.27 -3.44
CA VAL A 78 -5.49 2.84 -3.26
C VAL A 78 -4.58 4.05 -3.25
N ASN A 79 -3.86 4.22 -2.15
CA ASN A 79 -2.89 5.29 -2.01
C ASN A 79 -1.49 4.71 -2.17
N LEU A 80 -0.86 4.99 -3.29
CA LEU A 80 0.48 4.51 -3.59
C LEU A 80 1.51 5.41 -2.93
N ILE A 81 2.45 4.80 -2.22
CA ILE A 81 3.47 5.51 -1.49
C ILE A 81 4.83 5.21 -2.13
N PRO A 82 5.40 6.17 -2.88
CA PRO A 82 6.75 5.97 -3.41
C PRO A 82 7.76 5.89 -2.27
N LEU A 83 8.66 4.91 -2.35
CA LEU A 83 9.73 4.81 -1.37
C LEU A 83 10.85 5.75 -1.69
N ASN A 84 11.49 6.27 -0.64
CA ASN A 84 12.76 6.94 -0.77
C ASN A 84 13.85 5.88 -0.76
N HIS A 85 14.96 6.19 -1.43
CA HIS A 85 16.12 5.31 -1.40
C HIS A 85 16.68 5.28 0.03
N VAL A 86 16.69 4.08 0.64
CA VAL A 86 17.23 3.87 1.98
C VAL A 86 18.35 2.83 1.86
N GLU A 87 19.57 3.27 2.08
CA GLU A 87 20.75 2.41 1.90
C GLU A 87 20.77 1.20 2.81
N GLU A 88 20.11 1.30 3.96
CA GLU A 88 20.13 0.25 4.99
C GLU A 88 19.11 -0.86 4.75
N ARG A 89 18.25 -0.74 3.75
CA ARG A 89 17.19 -1.72 3.51
C ARG A 89 17.31 -2.33 2.12
N ALA A 90 16.93 -3.59 2.04
CA ALA A 90 16.90 -4.32 0.78
C ALA A 90 15.82 -3.80 -0.19
N PHE A 91 14.91 -2.95 0.29
CA PHE A 91 13.82 -2.43 -0.52
C PHE A 91 14.25 -1.20 -1.31
N ARG A 92 13.99 -1.24 -2.61
CA ARG A 92 14.33 -0.13 -3.51
C ARG A 92 13.06 0.51 -4.06
N PRO A 93 13.09 1.81 -4.34
CA PRO A 93 11.94 2.48 -4.94
C PRO A 93 11.66 1.97 -6.35
N SER A 94 10.38 1.90 -6.71
CA SER A 94 9.94 1.58 -8.07
C SER A 94 10.44 2.63 -9.04
N THR A 95 10.72 2.21 -10.26
CA THR A 95 11.05 3.16 -11.32
C THR A 95 9.80 3.96 -11.70
N PRO A 96 9.97 5.17 -12.26
CA PRO A 96 8.82 5.94 -12.75
C PRO A 96 7.98 5.17 -13.76
N GLU A 97 8.60 4.36 -14.60
CA GLU A 97 7.91 3.55 -15.61
C GLU A 97 7.04 2.49 -14.97
N HIS A 98 7.56 1.79 -13.96
CA HIS A 98 6.81 0.77 -13.23
C HIS A 98 5.65 1.41 -12.47
N LEU A 99 5.87 2.55 -11.84
CA LEU A 99 4.83 3.26 -11.13
C LEU A 99 3.69 3.66 -12.07
N LYS A 100 4.01 4.24 -13.22
CA LYS A 100 3.02 4.65 -14.22
C LYS A 100 2.23 3.46 -14.75
N ALA A 101 2.90 2.35 -15.03
CA ALA A 101 2.24 1.13 -15.51
C ALA A 101 1.29 0.57 -14.47
N PHE A 102 1.70 0.54 -13.21
CA PHE A 102 0.89 0.06 -12.10
C PHE A 102 -0.38 0.91 -11.96
N ILE A 103 -0.23 2.22 -11.96
CA ILE A 103 -1.35 3.17 -11.88
C ILE A 103 -2.32 2.92 -13.04
N ARG A 104 -1.80 2.79 -14.26
CA ARG A 104 -2.62 2.60 -15.45
C ARG A 104 -3.47 1.33 -15.33
N ILE A 105 -2.88 0.23 -14.87
CA ILE A 105 -3.61 -1.03 -14.73
C ILE A 105 -4.75 -0.87 -13.72
N LEU A 106 -4.48 -0.24 -12.58
CA LEU A 106 -5.50 -0.01 -11.56
C LEU A 106 -6.62 0.90 -12.08
N GLU A 107 -6.26 1.99 -12.73
CA GLU A 107 -7.24 2.96 -13.23
C GLU A 107 -8.11 2.35 -14.33
N GLN A 108 -7.53 1.55 -15.22
CA GLN A 108 -8.28 0.87 -16.27
C GLN A 108 -9.31 -0.11 -15.70
N ALA A 109 -9.07 -0.62 -14.50
CA ALA A 109 -10.01 -1.50 -13.82
C ALA A 109 -11.03 -0.74 -12.97
N GLY A 110 -11.00 0.59 -13.00
CA GLY A 110 -11.94 1.42 -12.25
C GLY A 110 -11.57 1.63 -10.79
N VAL A 111 -10.35 1.31 -10.40
CA VAL A 111 -9.88 1.53 -9.04
C VAL A 111 -9.41 2.97 -8.88
N ASN A 112 -9.87 3.63 -7.83
CA ASN A 112 -9.42 4.99 -7.50
C ASN A 112 -8.00 4.92 -6.94
N VAL A 113 -7.09 5.66 -7.56
CA VAL A 113 -5.67 5.65 -7.19
C VAL A 113 -5.18 7.07 -6.95
N THR A 114 -4.47 7.25 -5.86
CA THR A 114 -3.68 8.47 -5.65
C THR A 114 -2.24 8.09 -5.38
N VAL A 115 -1.34 9.01 -5.66
CA VAL A 115 0.07 8.84 -5.36
C VAL A 115 0.44 9.92 -4.36
N ARG A 116 1.03 9.51 -3.25
CA ARG A 116 1.52 10.47 -2.27
C ARG A 116 2.66 11.25 -2.91
N ARG A 117 2.42 12.54 -3.15
CA ARG A 117 3.42 13.38 -3.78
C ARG A 117 4.52 13.75 -2.80
N LYS A 118 5.75 13.71 -3.30
CA LYS A 118 6.85 14.34 -2.61
C LYS A 118 6.71 15.85 -2.83
N LEU A 119 6.47 16.58 -1.76
CA LEU A 119 6.46 18.03 -1.80
C LEU A 119 7.86 18.51 -1.41
N GLY A 120 8.79 18.35 -2.34
CA GLY A 120 10.16 18.83 -2.16
C GLY A 120 10.83 18.26 -0.91
N SER A 121 11.59 19.11 -0.23
CA SER A 121 12.35 18.71 0.96
C SER A 121 11.47 18.35 2.16
N ASP A 122 10.23 18.84 2.21
CA ASP A 122 9.36 18.63 3.37
C ASP A 122 8.93 17.18 3.53
N VAL A 123 8.60 16.52 2.42
CA VAL A 123 8.20 15.11 2.47
C VAL A 123 9.39 14.23 2.82
N ASP A 124 10.56 14.54 2.26
CA ASP A 124 11.77 13.80 2.59
C ASP A 124 12.14 13.97 4.06
N ALA A 125 12.00 15.18 4.59
CA ALA A 125 12.22 15.45 6.00
C ALA A 125 11.25 14.67 6.87
N SER A 126 9.96 14.65 6.50
CA SER A 126 8.95 13.93 7.24
C SER A 126 9.21 12.43 7.25
N CYS A 127 9.59 11.87 6.11
CA CYS A 127 9.95 10.45 6.01
C CYS A 127 11.19 10.14 6.83
N GLY A 128 12.17 11.03 6.83
CA GLY A 128 13.37 10.90 7.65
C GLY A 128 13.06 10.95 9.14
N GLN A 129 12.19 11.86 9.55
CA GLN A 129 11.76 11.97 10.94
C GLN A 129 10.99 10.73 11.39
N LEU A 130 10.13 10.20 10.55
CA LEU A 130 9.38 9.00 10.87
C LEU A 130 10.30 7.82 11.07
N ARG A 131 11.29 7.66 10.21
CA ARG A 131 12.31 6.61 10.35
C ARG A 131 13.10 6.78 11.62
N LYS A 132 13.49 7.99 11.95
CA LYS A 132 14.21 8.31 13.17
C LYS A 132 13.41 7.93 14.42
N LYS A 133 12.12 8.29 14.43
CA LYS A 133 11.23 7.92 15.52
C LYS A 133 11.09 6.42 15.67
N VAL A 134 10.96 5.70 14.59
CA VAL A 134 10.86 4.23 14.60
C VAL A 134 12.16 3.62 15.10
N ALA A 135 13.31 4.14 14.67
CA ALA A 135 14.61 3.67 15.12
C ALA A 135 14.80 3.94 16.62
N ASP A 136 14.43 5.13 17.09
CA ASP A 136 14.54 5.50 18.51
C ASP A 136 13.66 4.61 19.38
N HIS A 137 12.52 4.19 18.89
CA HIS A 137 11.60 3.29 19.62
C HIS A 137 12.07 1.85 19.65
N ARG A 138 13.02 1.48 18.80
CA ARG A 138 13.59 0.14 18.74
C ARG A 138 14.86 -0.01 19.57
N ALA A 139 15.41 1.08 20.00
CA ALA A 139 16.63 1.09 20.78
C ALA A 139 16.40 0.58 22.21
#